data_65084943c666eb446dd61bc8e5d4530e
#
_entry.id   65084943c666eb446dd61bc8e5d4530e
#
_cell.length_a   1.000
_cell.length_b   1.000
_cell.length_c   1.000
_cell.angle_alpha   90.00
_cell.angle_beta   90.00
_cell.angle_gamma   90.00
#
_symmetry.space_group_name_H-M   'P 1'
#
loop_
_entity.id
_entity.type
_entity.pdbx_description
1 polymer ?
#
loop_
_entity_poly.entity_id
_entity_poly.type
_entity_poly.pdbx_seq_one_letter_code
_entity_poly.pdbx_strand_id
1 'polypeptide(L)'
;MIPLIVIAVLATLAVGILGIVASQPHWPLSAQALAAYGIYALALVGALGLVVLLILLVSQLRGQQRALLQSLSDQQANQRGVQTAQLMDRFVHQAEALLEKDSLDPNKRSVQRCLAIDALRGNTGRGDPNYHRLARLFEWLAGEFEAAHEDAAGRRLIEPVLRQYAEIADQLCRVGEADSARLEAFLRFQPPAVTADAEV
;
A
#
# COMPACT_ATOMS: atom_id res chain seq x y z
N MET A 1 3.81 -30.15 -10.11
CA MET A 1 3.13 -31.08 -9.19
C MET A 1 1.97 -31.84 -9.87
N ILE A 2 1.15 -31.20 -10.71
CA ILE A 2 0.06 -31.87 -11.45
C ILE A 2 0.55 -33.09 -12.25
N PRO A 3 1.68 -33.04 -13.01
CA PRO A 3 2.12 -34.19 -13.78
C PRO A 3 2.50 -35.41 -12.91
N LEU A 4 3.02 -35.19 -11.72
CA LEU A 4 3.45 -36.22 -10.80
C LEU A 4 2.23 -37.02 -10.24
N ILE A 5 1.12 -36.29 -9.98
CA ILE A 5 -0.15 -36.92 -9.53
C ILE A 5 -0.78 -37.69 -10.66
N VAL A 6 -0.76 -37.20 -11.89
CA VAL A 6 -1.26 -37.88 -13.08
C VAL A 6 -0.47 -39.18 -13.32
N ILE A 7 0.86 -39.11 -13.19
CA ILE A 7 1.73 -40.28 -13.33
C ILE A 7 1.43 -41.32 -12.24
N ALA A 8 1.24 -40.90 -10.98
CA ALA A 8 0.88 -41.81 -9.90
C ALA A 8 -0.47 -42.52 -10.12
N VAL A 9 -1.49 -41.77 -10.60
CA VAL A 9 -2.80 -42.34 -10.95
C VAL A 9 -2.70 -43.32 -12.11
N LEU A 10 -1.95 -42.99 -13.16
CA LEU A 10 -1.73 -43.87 -14.30
C LEU A 10 -0.96 -45.14 -13.90
N ALA A 11 0.05 -45.01 -13.03
CA ALA A 11 0.82 -46.13 -12.55
C ALA A 11 -0.04 -47.10 -11.71
N THR A 12 -0.90 -46.57 -10.81
CA THR A 12 -1.81 -47.40 -10.00
C THR A 12 -2.86 -48.09 -10.88
N LEU A 13 -3.40 -47.44 -11.88
CA LEU A 13 -4.30 -48.02 -12.88
C LEU A 13 -3.62 -49.12 -13.69
N ALA A 14 -2.39 -48.87 -14.16
CA ALA A 14 -1.62 -49.83 -14.94
C ALA A 14 -1.30 -51.11 -14.13
N VAL A 15 -0.90 -50.96 -12.85
CA VAL A 15 -0.66 -52.09 -11.94
C VAL A 15 -1.94 -52.89 -11.69
N GLY A 16 -3.08 -52.21 -11.51
CA GLY A 16 -4.38 -52.88 -11.36
C GLY A 16 -4.79 -53.66 -12.58
N ILE A 17 -4.65 -53.12 -13.78
CA ILE A 17 -4.96 -53.80 -15.05
C ILE A 17 -4.02 -54.98 -15.28
N LEU A 18 -2.71 -54.82 -15.05
CA LEU A 18 -1.72 -55.88 -15.16
C LEU A 18 -2.03 -57.05 -14.20
N GLY A 19 -2.44 -56.74 -12.96
CA GLY A 19 -2.84 -57.77 -11.99
C GLY A 19 -4.04 -58.58 -12.45
N ILE A 20 -5.04 -57.95 -13.07
CA ILE A 20 -6.22 -58.63 -13.63
C ILE A 20 -5.84 -59.50 -14.85
N VAL A 21 -5.02 -58.98 -15.75
CA VAL A 21 -4.57 -59.70 -16.96
C VAL A 21 -3.65 -60.87 -16.61
N ALA A 22 -2.75 -60.72 -15.66
CA ALA A 22 -1.81 -61.74 -15.22
C ALA A 22 -2.50 -62.95 -14.52
N SER A 23 -3.67 -62.70 -13.92
CA SER A 23 -4.39 -63.76 -13.19
C SER A 23 -5.14 -64.79 -14.09
N GLN A 24 -5.21 -64.52 -15.42
CA GLN A 24 -5.91 -65.43 -16.43
C GLN A 24 -7.11 -66.12 -15.84
N PRO A 25 -8.29 -65.54 -15.72
CA PRO A 25 -9.44 -66.18 -15.08
C PRO A 25 -9.92 -67.40 -15.90
N HIS A 26 -9.76 -68.59 -15.35
CA HIS A 26 -10.37 -69.79 -15.91
C HIS A 26 -11.80 -69.87 -15.39
N TRP A 27 -12.75 -69.98 -16.29
CA TRP A 27 -14.18 -70.25 -15.93
C TRP A 27 -14.44 -71.68 -15.68
N PRO A 28 -15.17 -72.04 -14.58
CA PRO A 28 -15.86 -71.13 -13.60
C PRO A 28 -14.92 -70.66 -12.49
N LEU A 29 -15.09 -69.37 -12.13
CA LEU A 29 -14.32 -68.74 -11.07
C LEU A 29 -14.59 -69.39 -9.71
N SER A 30 -13.55 -69.80 -8.99
CA SER A 30 -13.67 -70.29 -7.62
C SER A 30 -14.07 -69.12 -6.67
N ALA A 31 -14.78 -69.42 -5.59
CA ALA A 31 -15.18 -68.44 -4.59
C ALA A 31 -13.98 -67.67 -4.02
N GLN A 32 -12.81 -68.27 -3.91
CA GLN A 32 -11.58 -67.69 -3.48
C GLN A 32 -11.04 -66.65 -4.50
N ALA A 33 -11.10 -66.89 -5.80
CA ALA A 33 -10.71 -65.97 -6.86
C ALA A 33 -11.64 -64.78 -6.87
N LEU A 34 -12.94 -64.93 -6.69
CA LEU A 34 -13.93 -63.87 -6.63
C LEU A 34 -13.69 -62.95 -5.45
N ALA A 35 -13.35 -63.51 -4.28
CA ALA A 35 -13.00 -62.74 -3.09
C ALA A 35 -11.69 -61.89 -3.29
N ALA A 36 -10.68 -62.48 -3.92
CA ALA A 36 -9.42 -61.81 -4.24
C ALA A 36 -9.64 -60.61 -5.19
N TYR A 37 -10.45 -60.76 -6.26
CA TYR A 37 -10.83 -59.69 -7.16
C TYR A 37 -11.61 -58.57 -6.46
N GLY A 38 -12.51 -58.93 -5.53
CA GLY A 38 -13.23 -57.95 -4.72
C GLY A 38 -12.32 -57.07 -3.85
N ILE A 39 -11.33 -57.70 -3.20
CA ILE A 39 -10.35 -56.99 -2.39
C ILE A 39 -9.48 -56.05 -3.27
N TYR A 40 -9.04 -56.52 -4.44
CA TYR A 40 -8.27 -55.72 -5.40
C TYR A 40 -9.06 -54.51 -5.91
N ALA A 41 -10.31 -54.71 -6.28
CA ALA A 41 -11.19 -53.65 -6.73
C ALA A 41 -11.39 -52.57 -5.62
N LEU A 42 -11.62 -53.04 -4.39
CA LEU A 42 -11.79 -52.18 -3.23
C LEU A 42 -10.52 -51.33 -2.94
N ALA A 43 -9.35 -51.99 -3.02
CA ALA A 43 -8.07 -51.35 -2.83
C ALA A 43 -7.81 -50.25 -3.90
N LEU A 44 -8.17 -50.55 -5.15
CA LEU A 44 -7.99 -49.63 -6.29
C LEU A 44 -8.91 -48.39 -6.18
N VAL A 45 -10.18 -48.59 -5.80
CA VAL A 45 -11.13 -47.51 -5.54
C VAL A 45 -10.70 -46.69 -4.33
N GLY A 46 -10.20 -47.34 -3.26
CA GLY A 46 -9.67 -46.63 -2.09
C GLY A 46 -8.45 -45.79 -2.42
N ALA A 47 -7.51 -46.30 -3.21
CA ALA A 47 -6.33 -45.55 -3.65
C ALA A 47 -6.71 -44.32 -4.51
N LEU A 48 -7.65 -44.49 -5.46
CA LEU A 48 -8.17 -43.40 -6.27
C LEU A 48 -8.86 -42.33 -5.42
N GLY A 49 -9.69 -42.77 -4.46
CA GLY A 49 -10.36 -41.86 -3.52
C GLY A 49 -9.37 -41.03 -2.72
N LEU A 50 -8.27 -41.63 -2.25
CA LEU A 50 -7.24 -40.97 -1.47
C LEU A 50 -6.48 -39.92 -2.32
N VAL A 51 -6.19 -40.23 -3.58
CA VAL A 51 -5.57 -39.29 -4.52
C VAL A 51 -6.48 -38.09 -4.78
N VAL A 52 -7.77 -38.32 -5.02
CA VAL A 52 -8.73 -37.22 -5.21
C VAL A 52 -8.82 -36.33 -3.96
N LEU A 53 -8.86 -36.96 -2.79
CA LEU A 53 -8.92 -36.25 -1.51
C LEU A 53 -7.67 -35.40 -1.29
N LEU A 54 -6.47 -35.92 -1.61
CA LEU A 54 -5.22 -35.13 -1.56
C LEU A 54 -5.22 -33.94 -2.53
N ILE A 55 -5.74 -34.14 -3.74
CA ILE A 55 -5.84 -33.02 -4.73
C ILE A 55 -6.77 -31.93 -4.19
N LEU A 56 -7.92 -32.29 -3.64
CA LEU A 56 -8.87 -31.35 -3.04
C LEU A 56 -8.23 -30.60 -1.86
N LEU A 57 -7.54 -31.30 -0.98
CA LEU A 57 -6.89 -30.71 0.19
C LEU A 57 -5.79 -29.75 -0.21
N VAL A 58 -4.96 -30.11 -1.18
CA VAL A 58 -3.92 -29.21 -1.71
C VAL A 58 -4.53 -27.99 -2.41
N SER A 59 -5.65 -28.16 -3.12
CA SER A 59 -6.33 -27.03 -3.77
C SER A 59 -6.93 -26.05 -2.76
N GLN A 60 -7.53 -26.55 -1.68
CA GLN A 60 -8.04 -25.74 -0.58
C GLN A 60 -6.93 -24.99 0.14
N LEU A 61 -5.82 -25.66 0.47
CA LEU A 61 -4.65 -25.01 1.10
C LEU A 61 -4.09 -23.88 0.24
N ARG A 62 -3.99 -24.08 -1.08
CA ARG A 62 -3.54 -23.02 -2.00
C ARG A 62 -4.52 -21.85 -2.07
N GLY A 63 -5.82 -22.10 -2.03
CA GLY A 63 -6.84 -21.05 -1.93
C GLY A 63 -6.70 -20.22 -0.67
N GLN A 64 -6.52 -20.86 0.48
CA GLN A 64 -6.33 -20.20 1.77
C GLN A 64 -5.02 -19.37 1.79
N GLN A 65 -3.91 -19.91 1.27
CA GLN A 65 -2.66 -19.17 1.18
C GLN A 65 -2.78 -17.89 0.35
N ARG A 66 -3.47 -17.95 -0.79
CA ARG A 66 -3.70 -16.77 -1.64
C ARG A 66 -4.57 -15.73 -0.93
N ALA A 67 -5.64 -16.16 -0.26
CA ALA A 67 -6.51 -15.28 0.51
C ALA A 67 -5.76 -14.60 1.66
N LEU A 68 -4.89 -15.33 2.38
CA LEU A 68 -4.05 -14.79 3.44
C LEU A 68 -3.04 -13.76 2.91
N LEU A 69 -2.35 -14.05 1.81
CA LEU A 69 -1.42 -13.10 1.19
C LEU A 69 -2.12 -11.82 0.74
N GLN A 70 -3.32 -11.96 0.18
CA GLN A 70 -4.11 -10.83 -0.25
C GLN A 70 -4.59 -10.00 0.96
N SER A 71 -5.08 -10.64 2.02
CA SER A 71 -5.49 -9.94 3.24
C SER A 71 -4.31 -9.22 3.94
N LEU A 72 -3.11 -9.80 3.92
CA LEU A 72 -1.91 -9.17 4.46
C LEU A 72 -1.49 -7.93 3.63
N SER A 73 -1.57 -8.01 2.29
CA SER A 73 -1.29 -6.86 1.42
C SER A 73 -2.29 -5.71 1.66
N ASP A 74 -3.58 -6.05 1.81
CA ASP A 74 -4.62 -5.07 2.08
C ASP A 74 -4.47 -4.44 3.48
N GLN A 75 -4.10 -5.24 4.48
CA GLN A 75 -3.78 -4.72 5.82
C GLN A 75 -2.57 -3.77 5.81
N GLN A 76 -1.50 -4.12 5.09
CA GLN A 76 -0.34 -3.24 4.95
C GLN A 76 -0.69 -1.92 4.26
N ALA A 77 -1.51 -1.97 3.18
CA ALA A 77 -1.97 -0.77 2.51
C ALA A 77 -2.80 0.12 3.43
N ASN A 78 -3.74 -0.48 4.18
CA ASN A 78 -4.56 0.25 5.16
C ASN A 78 -3.70 0.85 6.29
N GLN A 79 -2.73 0.11 6.83
CA GLN A 79 -1.83 0.63 7.86
C GLN A 79 -1.01 1.82 7.37
N ARG A 80 -0.47 1.76 6.14
CA ARG A 80 0.24 2.90 5.54
C ARG A 80 -0.67 4.11 5.39
N GLY A 81 -1.91 3.91 4.91
CA GLY A 81 -2.89 4.98 4.79
C GLY A 81 -3.21 5.64 6.14
N VAL A 82 -3.41 4.87 7.21
CA VAL A 82 -3.65 5.38 8.57
C VAL A 82 -2.41 6.14 9.09
N GLN A 83 -1.21 5.62 8.88
CA GLN A 83 0.02 6.30 9.29
C GLN A 83 0.19 7.64 8.56
N THR A 84 -0.05 7.67 7.25
CA THR A 84 0.02 8.92 6.47
C THR A 84 -1.03 9.92 6.95
N ALA A 85 -2.26 9.49 7.21
CA ALA A 85 -3.31 10.37 7.75
C ALA A 85 -2.93 10.95 9.12
N GLN A 86 -2.36 10.15 10.02
CA GLN A 86 -1.88 10.62 11.32
C GLN A 86 -0.71 11.61 11.20
N LEU A 87 0.19 11.41 10.24
CA LEU A 87 1.27 12.34 9.96
C LEU A 87 0.73 13.69 9.46
N MET A 88 -0.29 13.66 8.57
CA MET A 88 -0.94 14.87 8.08
C MET A 88 -1.66 15.62 9.20
N ASP A 89 -2.40 14.92 10.05
CA ASP A 89 -3.07 15.52 11.19
C ASP A 89 -2.07 16.21 12.14
N ARG A 90 -0.95 15.56 12.45
CA ARG A 90 0.12 16.17 13.24
C ARG A 90 0.75 17.37 12.57
N PHE A 91 0.98 17.31 11.26
CA PHE A 91 1.51 18.45 10.50
C PHE A 91 0.57 19.63 10.59
N VAL A 92 -0.72 19.44 10.27
CA VAL A 92 -1.73 20.50 10.30
C VAL A 92 -1.79 21.12 11.70
N HIS A 93 -1.88 20.29 12.73
CA HIS A 93 -1.94 20.78 14.11
C HIS A 93 -0.70 21.58 14.53
N GLN A 94 0.50 21.15 14.13
CA GLN A 94 1.74 21.86 14.42
C GLN A 94 1.86 23.16 13.61
N ALA A 95 1.45 23.13 12.33
CA ALA A 95 1.45 24.30 11.47
C ALA A 95 0.49 25.38 12.00
N GLU A 96 -0.74 25.00 12.33
CA GLU A 96 -1.74 25.89 12.90
C GLU A 96 -1.28 26.48 14.24
N ALA A 97 -0.76 25.63 15.16
CA ALA A 97 -0.24 26.10 16.44
C ALA A 97 0.93 27.10 16.31
N LEU A 98 1.76 26.97 15.25
CA LEU A 98 2.82 27.92 14.98
C LEU A 98 2.29 29.21 14.31
N LEU A 99 1.32 29.10 13.42
CA LEU A 99 0.73 30.22 12.69
C LEU A 99 -0.13 31.13 13.58
N GLU A 100 -0.87 30.51 14.52
CA GLU A 100 -1.72 31.24 15.48
C GLU A 100 -0.93 31.86 16.65
N LYS A 101 0.31 31.38 16.85
CA LYS A 101 1.13 31.90 17.94
C LYS A 101 1.38 33.40 17.81
N ASP A 102 1.45 34.09 18.98
CA ASP A 102 1.84 35.48 19.03
C ASP A 102 3.27 35.63 18.49
N SER A 103 3.43 36.54 17.52
CA SER A 103 4.72 36.93 17.01
C SER A 103 5.48 37.79 18.04
N LEU A 104 6.79 37.92 17.88
CA LEU A 104 7.61 38.87 18.63
C LEU A 104 7.31 40.35 18.30
N ASP A 105 6.36 40.59 17.40
CA ASP A 105 5.91 41.96 17.07
C ASP A 105 5.30 42.64 18.31
N PRO A 106 5.66 43.91 18.60
CA PRO A 106 5.08 44.68 19.70
C PRO A 106 3.55 44.75 19.70
N ASN A 107 2.93 44.59 18.53
CA ASN A 107 1.48 44.61 18.35
C ASN A 107 0.78 43.29 18.66
N LYS A 108 1.50 42.24 19.13
CA LYS A 108 0.97 40.90 19.42
C LYS A 108 0.11 40.32 18.27
N ARG A 109 0.59 40.44 17.04
CA ARG A 109 -0.07 39.83 15.87
C ARG A 109 0.32 38.36 15.78
N SER A 110 -0.55 37.53 15.20
CA SER A 110 -0.20 36.14 14.92
C SER A 110 0.96 36.04 13.93
N VAL A 111 1.74 34.98 14.04
CA VAL A 111 2.85 34.65 13.13
C VAL A 111 2.40 34.68 11.69
N GLN A 112 1.22 34.12 11.39
CA GLN A 112 0.62 34.13 10.04
C GLN A 112 0.47 35.54 9.48
N ARG A 113 -0.07 36.47 10.29
CA ARG A 113 -0.30 37.83 9.83
C ARG A 113 0.99 38.60 9.64
N CYS A 114 1.98 38.38 10.50
CA CYS A 114 3.30 38.97 10.35
C CYS A 114 4.01 38.45 9.12
N LEU A 115 3.97 37.14 8.87
CA LEU A 115 4.56 36.52 7.69
C LEU A 115 3.98 37.09 6.40
N ALA A 116 2.67 37.24 6.29
CA ALA A 116 2.02 37.83 5.13
C ALA A 116 2.46 39.29 4.89
N ILE A 117 2.56 40.07 5.95
CA ILE A 117 3.03 41.49 5.86
C ILE A 117 4.49 41.56 5.43
N ASP A 118 5.36 40.70 6.01
CA ASP A 118 6.79 40.68 5.70
C ASP A 118 7.03 40.20 4.27
N ALA A 119 6.29 39.22 3.80
CA ALA A 119 6.33 38.73 2.42
C ALA A 119 5.91 39.81 1.41
N LEU A 120 4.86 40.59 1.73
CA LEU A 120 4.41 41.73 0.89
C LEU A 120 5.43 42.88 0.86
N ARG A 121 6.14 43.12 1.94
CA ARG A 121 7.14 44.20 2.05
C ARG A 121 8.53 43.78 1.55
N GLY A 122 8.74 42.52 1.22
CA GLY A 122 10.04 41.98 0.84
C GLY A 122 11.08 42.06 1.99
N ASN A 123 10.61 41.96 3.24
CA ASN A 123 11.48 41.93 4.41
C ASN A 123 12.18 40.56 4.51
N THR A 124 13.45 40.51 4.12
CA THR A 124 14.28 39.31 4.23
C THR A 124 15.22 39.40 5.44
N GLY A 125 15.39 38.25 6.15
CA GLY A 125 16.44 38.11 7.17
C GLY A 125 16.20 38.79 8.52
N ARG A 126 15.00 39.28 8.80
CA ARG A 126 14.60 39.86 10.11
C ARG A 126 13.32 39.21 10.64
N GLY A 127 13.07 37.97 10.23
CA GLY A 127 11.83 37.25 10.54
C GLY A 127 11.73 36.80 11.99
N ASP A 128 10.51 36.52 12.39
CA ASP A 128 10.21 35.84 13.66
C ASP A 128 10.88 34.45 13.68
N PRO A 129 11.50 34.00 14.77
CA PRO A 129 12.12 32.67 14.88
C PRO A 129 11.14 31.53 14.60
N ASN A 130 9.83 31.80 14.67
CA ASN A 130 8.82 30.81 14.28
C ASN A 130 8.78 30.57 12.76
N TYR A 131 9.22 31.53 11.91
CA TYR A 131 9.29 31.32 10.45
C TYR A 131 10.27 30.20 10.10
N HIS A 132 11.43 30.16 10.75
CA HIS A 132 12.39 29.09 10.53
C HIS A 132 11.84 27.71 10.96
N ARG A 133 11.04 27.68 12.04
CA ARG A 133 10.39 26.43 12.48
C ARG A 133 9.32 25.96 11.50
N LEU A 134 8.54 26.91 10.97
CA LEU A 134 7.56 26.65 9.91
C LEU A 134 8.26 26.14 8.65
N ALA A 135 9.31 26.81 8.18
CA ALA A 135 10.06 26.41 7.00
C ALA A 135 10.54 24.95 7.11
N ARG A 136 11.13 24.57 8.24
CA ARG A 136 11.57 23.19 8.48
C ARG A 136 10.42 22.17 8.48
N LEU A 137 9.28 22.55 9.04
CA LEU A 137 8.10 21.69 9.06
C LEU A 137 7.56 21.48 7.64
N PHE A 138 7.56 22.50 6.82
CA PHE A 138 7.13 22.45 5.43
C PHE A 138 8.13 21.68 4.56
N GLU A 139 9.44 21.91 4.72
CA GLU A 139 10.48 21.13 4.02
C GLU A 139 10.37 19.64 4.34
N TRP A 140 10.10 19.31 5.61
CA TRP A 140 9.88 17.92 6.00
C TRP A 140 8.69 17.30 5.27
N LEU A 141 7.52 17.99 5.21
CA LEU A 141 6.34 17.46 4.51
C LEU A 141 6.58 17.36 2.99
N ALA A 142 7.29 18.31 2.38
CA ALA A 142 7.67 18.23 0.98
C ALA A 142 8.52 17.01 0.70
N GLY A 143 9.50 16.71 1.59
CA GLY A 143 10.31 15.50 1.50
C GLY A 143 9.52 14.21 1.63
N GLU A 144 8.53 14.15 2.55
CA GLU A 144 7.63 12.99 2.68
C GLU A 144 6.78 12.77 1.41
N PHE A 145 6.31 13.86 0.79
CA PHE A 145 5.56 13.79 -0.46
C PHE A 145 6.42 13.26 -1.63
N GLU A 146 7.67 13.68 -1.70
CA GLU A 146 8.61 13.18 -2.70
C GLU A 146 8.99 11.72 -2.45
N ALA A 147 9.22 11.34 -1.18
CA ALA A 147 9.48 9.97 -0.80
C ALA A 147 8.30 9.02 -1.12
N ALA A 148 7.07 9.54 -1.07
CA ALA A 148 5.86 8.81 -1.45
C ALA A 148 5.67 8.70 -2.99
N HIS A 149 6.72 8.86 -3.80
CA HIS A 149 6.62 8.87 -5.26
C HIS A 149 5.94 7.64 -5.85
N GLU A 150 6.19 6.47 -5.29
CA GLU A 150 5.61 5.19 -5.74
C GLU A 150 4.24 4.89 -5.10
N ASP A 151 3.86 5.58 -4.02
CA ASP A 151 2.60 5.38 -3.31
C ASP A 151 1.54 6.39 -3.74
N ALA A 152 0.79 6.06 -4.79
CA ALA A 152 -0.30 6.90 -5.29
C ALA A 152 -1.40 7.14 -4.24
N ALA A 153 -1.64 6.22 -3.30
CA ALA A 153 -2.63 6.39 -2.25
C ALA A 153 -2.15 7.38 -1.18
N GLY A 154 -0.89 7.26 -0.73
CA GLY A 154 -0.27 8.19 0.19
C GLY A 154 -0.22 9.61 -0.38
N ARG A 155 0.16 9.77 -1.64
CA ARG A 155 0.18 11.09 -2.32
C ARG A 155 -1.18 11.76 -2.35
N ARG A 156 -2.26 11.04 -2.62
CA ARG A 156 -3.63 11.59 -2.61
C ARG A 156 -4.06 12.12 -1.24
N LEU A 157 -3.52 11.57 -0.17
CA LEU A 157 -3.79 12.05 1.19
C LEU A 157 -3.00 13.31 1.53
N ILE A 158 -1.78 13.45 1.01
CA ILE A 158 -0.91 14.60 1.27
C ILE A 158 -1.28 15.81 0.39
N GLU A 159 -1.69 15.60 -0.85
CA GLU A 159 -1.96 16.64 -1.85
C GLU A 159 -2.93 17.74 -1.36
N PRO A 160 -4.07 17.45 -0.71
CA PRO A 160 -4.98 18.47 -0.19
C PRO A 160 -4.30 19.40 0.82
N VAL A 161 -3.42 18.87 1.66
CA VAL A 161 -2.67 19.64 2.66
C VAL A 161 -1.65 20.54 1.97
N LEU A 162 -0.90 20.03 0.98
CA LEU A 162 0.01 20.86 0.19
C LEU A 162 -0.71 22.03 -0.49
N ARG A 163 -1.87 21.77 -1.05
CA ARG A 163 -2.70 22.80 -1.70
C ARG A 163 -3.19 23.86 -0.71
N GLN A 164 -3.63 23.43 0.48
CA GLN A 164 -4.12 24.32 1.53
C GLN A 164 -3.04 25.28 2.01
N TYR A 165 -1.80 24.82 2.13
CA TYR A 165 -0.69 25.59 2.67
C TYR A 165 0.27 26.17 1.61
N ALA A 166 -0.07 26.07 0.32
CA ALA A 166 0.77 26.56 -0.78
C ALA A 166 1.09 28.05 -0.69
N GLU A 167 0.13 28.88 -0.27
CA GLU A 167 0.33 30.32 -0.09
C GLU A 167 1.33 30.64 1.04
N ILE A 168 1.25 29.92 2.15
CA ILE A 168 2.17 30.08 3.29
C ILE A 168 3.58 29.66 2.89
N ALA A 169 3.71 28.58 2.11
CA ALA A 169 5.00 28.14 1.57
C ALA A 169 5.64 29.21 0.67
N ASP A 170 4.86 29.86 -0.20
CA ASP A 170 5.33 30.95 -1.04
C ASP A 170 5.77 32.15 -0.19
N GLN A 171 5.00 32.52 0.83
CA GLN A 171 5.37 33.60 1.76
C GLN A 171 6.69 33.30 2.47
N LEU A 172 6.92 32.05 2.93
CA LEU A 172 8.19 31.62 3.54
C LEU A 172 9.37 31.74 2.57
N CYS A 173 9.17 31.42 1.30
CA CYS A 173 10.19 31.62 0.26
C CYS A 173 10.48 33.10 0.03
N ARG A 174 9.45 33.96 -0.02
CA ARG A 174 9.62 35.41 -0.24
C ARG A 174 10.35 36.11 0.90
N VAL A 175 10.17 35.70 2.14
CA VAL A 175 10.93 36.23 3.29
C VAL A 175 12.35 35.63 3.40
N GLY A 176 12.69 34.65 2.57
CA GLY A 176 14.02 34.03 2.53
C GLY A 176 14.28 33.01 3.64
N GLU A 177 13.24 32.50 4.30
CA GLU A 177 13.36 31.51 5.37
C GLU A 177 13.31 30.06 4.84
N ALA A 178 12.84 29.85 3.60
CA ALA A 178 12.81 28.58 2.93
C ALA A 178 13.33 28.67 1.49
N ASP A 179 13.97 27.59 1.02
CA ASP A 179 14.40 27.47 -0.36
C ASP A 179 13.22 27.01 -1.24
N SER A 180 12.97 27.74 -2.33
CA SER A 180 11.91 27.41 -3.30
C SER A 180 12.08 26.01 -3.90
N ALA A 181 13.32 25.55 -4.09
CA ALA A 181 13.59 24.21 -4.58
C ALA A 181 13.13 23.12 -3.60
N ARG A 182 13.25 23.35 -2.29
CA ARG A 182 12.81 22.41 -1.26
C ARG A 182 11.30 22.43 -1.04
N LEU A 183 10.63 23.53 -1.36
CA LEU A 183 9.19 23.68 -1.25
C LEU A 183 8.45 23.53 -2.59
N GLU A 184 9.11 23.05 -3.63
CA GLU A 184 8.52 22.89 -4.96
C GLU A 184 7.20 22.09 -4.93
N ALA A 185 7.11 21.08 -4.07
CA ALA A 185 5.89 20.29 -3.87
C ALA A 185 4.66 21.13 -3.51
N PHE A 186 4.82 22.19 -2.70
CA PHE A 186 3.77 23.13 -2.34
C PHE A 186 3.52 24.15 -3.47
N LEU A 187 4.59 24.69 -4.05
CA LEU A 187 4.50 25.77 -5.04
C LEU A 187 3.81 25.33 -6.34
N ARG A 188 3.84 24.04 -6.66
CA ARG A 188 3.09 23.46 -7.80
C ARG A 188 1.56 23.64 -7.69
N PHE A 189 1.04 23.81 -6.47
CA PHE A 189 -0.39 23.97 -6.21
C PHE A 189 -0.80 25.43 -6.02
N GLN A 190 0.12 26.36 -6.17
CA GLN A 190 -0.19 27.77 -6.09
C GLN A 190 -1.05 28.18 -7.29
N PRO A 191 -2.19 28.89 -7.10
CA PRO A 191 -2.92 29.45 -8.21
C PRO A 191 -2.00 30.39 -9.00
N PRO A 192 -2.05 30.40 -10.34
CA PRO A 192 -1.25 31.31 -11.14
C PRO A 192 -1.49 32.74 -10.63
N ALA A 193 -0.40 33.47 -10.39
CA ALA A 193 -0.49 34.86 -9.99
C ALA A 193 -1.37 35.58 -11.01
N VAL A 194 -2.48 36.17 -10.53
CA VAL A 194 -3.33 37.04 -11.37
C VAL A 194 -2.45 38.20 -11.77
N THR A 195 -1.88 38.15 -12.96
CA THR A 195 -1.18 39.25 -13.55
C THR A 195 -2.22 40.37 -13.73
N ALA A 196 -2.05 41.46 -12.98
CA ALA A 196 -2.91 42.63 -13.00
C ALA A 196 -2.84 43.42 -14.33
N ASP A 197 -2.28 42.82 -15.39
CA ASP A 197 -2.01 43.47 -16.69
C ASP A 197 -3.08 43.20 -17.75
N ALA A 198 -4.29 42.76 -17.35
CA ALA A 198 -5.37 42.46 -18.32
C ALA A 198 -6.49 43.53 -18.32
N GLU A 199 -6.28 44.74 -17.80
CA GLU A 199 -7.21 45.86 -17.98
C GLU A 199 -6.46 47.20 -18.17
N VAL A 200 -6.05 47.47 -19.40
CA VAL A 200 -5.90 48.84 -19.95
C VAL A 200 -6.47 48.85 -21.35
#